data_a5aedd7c251de03398be86fcf016b983
#
_entry.id   a5aedd7c251de03398be86fcf016b983
#
_cell.length_a   1.000
_cell.length_b   1.000
_cell.length_c   1.000
_cell.angle_alpha   90.00
_cell.angle_beta   90.00
_cell.angle_gamma   90.00
#
_symmetry.space_group_name_H-M   'P 1'
#
loop_
_entity.id
_entity.type
_entity.pdbx_description
1 polymer ?
#
loop_
_entity_poly.entity_id
_entity_poly.type
_entity_poly.pdbx_seq_one_letter_code
_entity_poly.pdbx_strand_id
1 'polypeptide(L)'
;MRIIARLLPLALALTVLTACHREQSAMKPGDLPISGAAAVEPTPTPEPSPEPTPTPTPEPTVVAPAMAAATANATKDAPQITDPATWNEAGRTTMEALAEQYASAGMTLDKQEGFPYFLTVNRNAGTVTVYTLDENDQYTVPFMAMVCSGGTDTPTGYWGTPVSYPWRLLAGPCYGQYATRIWSSYLFHSVPYYSQHKDDLEYDEFNKLGTLASLGCIRLAVVDVKWIYDNCPIGTPVCIYDDAENPGPMGKPGTMYTDPADESKRGWDPTDPDPANPWDDAYLTGTAIRSDAAWQQYEDNREAWLASLNPTDLQGWSTDSKIEGTRG
;
A
#
# COMPACT_ATOMS: atom_id res chain seq x y z
N MET A 1 66.17 -2.79 18.62
CA MET A 1 66.54 -4.14 19.07
C MET A 1 65.30 -5.03 18.99
N ARG A 2 65.43 -5.96 18.08
CA ARG A 2 64.65 -7.21 17.85
C ARG A 2 63.12 -7.22 17.78
N ILE A 3 62.70 -7.29 16.52
CA ILE A 3 61.45 -7.79 15.96
C ILE A 3 61.31 -9.28 16.31
N ILE A 4 60.07 -9.70 16.74
CA ILE A 4 59.64 -11.11 16.60
C ILE A 4 58.25 -11.12 15.99
N ALA A 5 58.20 -11.50 14.72
CA ALA A 5 56.99 -11.88 14.00
C ALA A 5 56.57 -13.29 14.44
N ARG A 6 55.29 -13.51 14.73
CA ARG A 6 54.69 -14.85 14.83
C ARG A 6 53.61 -15.01 13.76
N LEU A 7 53.94 -15.81 12.78
CA LEU A 7 53.03 -16.39 11.79
C LEU A 7 52.24 -17.51 12.46
N LEU A 8 50.91 -17.53 12.28
CA LEU A 8 50.05 -18.67 12.55
C LEU A 8 49.41 -19.14 11.24
N PRO A 9 49.32 -20.43 10.97
CA PRO A 9 48.91 -20.96 9.68
C PRO A 9 47.37 -21.04 9.54
N LEU A 10 46.95 -20.77 8.32
CA LEU A 10 45.58 -20.89 7.80
C LEU A 10 45.25 -22.38 7.60
N ALA A 11 44.29 -22.91 8.36
CA ALA A 11 43.74 -24.25 8.13
C ALA A 11 42.52 -24.12 7.21
N LEU A 12 42.65 -24.65 6.00
CA LEU A 12 41.61 -24.74 4.97
C LEU A 12 40.78 -26.00 5.26
N ALA A 13 39.56 -25.84 5.71
CA ALA A 13 38.57 -26.93 5.82
C ALA A 13 37.72 -26.98 4.57
N LEU A 14 37.98 -27.98 3.73
CA LEU A 14 37.23 -28.32 2.52
C LEU A 14 36.07 -29.25 2.93
N THR A 15 34.83 -28.76 2.97
CA THR A 15 33.65 -29.59 3.12
C THR A 15 33.06 -29.92 1.76
N VAL A 16 33.13 -31.20 1.42
CA VAL A 16 32.53 -31.77 0.21
C VAL A 16 31.01 -31.88 0.41
N LEU A 17 30.23 -31.15 -0.39
CA LEU A 17 28.79 -31.39 -0.50
C LEU A 17 28.53 -32.48 -1.54
N THR A 18 28.05 -33.62 -1.06
CA THR A 18 27.57 -34.73 -1.89
C THR A 18 26.14 -34.38 -2.35
N ALA A 19 25.98 -34.10 -3.63
CA ALA A 19 24.67 -33.90 -4.25
C ALA A 19 24.02 -35.29 -4.50
N CYS A 20 22.88 -35.55 -3.89
CA CYS A 20 22.02 -36.67 -4.26
C CYS A 20 21.20 -36.29 -5.50
N HIS A 21 21.63 -36.81 -6.64
CA HIS A 21 20.80 -36.88 -7.85
C HIS A 21 19.77 -37.99 -7.67
N ARG A 22 18.49 -37.61 -7.73
CA ARG A 22 17.39 -38.56 -7.84
C ARG A 22 16.88 -38.50 -9.28
N GLU A 23 17.24 -39.51 -10.07
CA GLU A 23 16.72 -39.75 -11.40
C GLU A 23 15.21 -40.03 -11.35
N GLN A 24 14.41 -39.23 -12.05
CA GLN A 24 13.04 -39.57 -12.38
C GLN A 24 13.03 -40.32 -13.72
N SER A 25 12.80 -41.62 -13.65
CA SER A 25 12.54 -42.43 -14.83
C SER A 25 11.18 -42.08 -15.46
N ALA A 26 11.23 -41.69 -16.71
CA ALA A 26 10.05 -41.50 -17.52
C ALA A 26 9.45 -42.86 -17.91
N MET A 27 8.19 -43.12 -17.56
CA MET A 27 7.40 -44.24 -18.01
C MET A 27 6.88 -43.95 -19.40
N LYS A 28 7.19 -44.83 -20.35
CA LYS A 28 6.63 -44.86 -21.73
C LYS A 28 5.20 -45.40 -21.74
N PRO A 29 4.29 -44.88 -22.58
CA PRO A 29 2.95 -45.41 -22.71
C PRO A 29 2.97 -46.65 -23.64
N GLY A 30 2.51 -47.79 -23.15
CA GLY A 30 2.25 -48.98 -23.93
C GLY A 30 2.58 -50.22 -23.19
N ASP A 31 1.63 -50.73 -22.41
CA ASP A 31 1.44 -52.19 -22.14
C ASP A 31 0.35 -52.31 -21.04
N LEU A 32 -0.90 -52.46 -21.49
CA LEU A 32 -1.97 -53.04 -20.69
C LEU A 32 -2.52 -54.24 -21.42
N PRO A 33 -2.63 -55.40 -20.75
CA PRO A 33 -3.19 -56.60 -21.34
C PRO A 33 -4.73 -56.50 -21.42
N ILE A 34 -5.24 -56.85 -22.57
CA ILE A 34 -6.67 -57.00 -22.85
C ILE A 34 -7.13 -58.31 -22.23
N SER A 35 -8.09 -58.27 -21.33
CA SER A 35 -8.80 -59.49 -20.90
C SER A 35 -10.31 -59.24 -20.98
N GLY A 36 -10.93 -60.04 -21.86
CA GLY A 36 -12.21 -60.73 -21.83
C GLY A 36 -13.47 -59.90 -21.55
N ALA A 37 -14.23 -59.73 -22.65
CA ALA A 37 -15.60 -59.26 -22.65
C ALA A 37 -16.57 -60.22 -21.95
N ALA A 38 -17.45 -59.67 -21.14
CA ALA A 38 -18.78 -60.25 -20.87
C ALA A 38 -19.80 -59.11 -21.13
N ALA A 39 -20.69 -59.41 -22.09
CA ALA A 39 -21.77 -58.51 -22.48
C ALA A 39 -22.80 -58.46 -21.34
N VAL A 40 -23.07 -57.27 -20.83
CA VAL A 40 -24.21 -56.98 -19.95
C VAL A 40 -25.10 -55.99 -20.70
N GLU A 41 -26.39 -56.35 -20.86
CA GLU A 41 -27.42 -55.53 -21.49
C GLU A 41 -27.57 -54.21 -20.75
N PRO A 42 -27.79 -53.07 -21.46
CA PRO A 42 -27.96 -51.78 -20.85
C PRO A 42 -29.32 -51.68 -20.16
N THR A 43 -29.33 -51.49 -18.85
CA THR A 43 -30.48 -51.02 -18.07
C THR A 43 -30.77 -49.56 -18.46
N PRO A 44 -32.03 -49.16 -18.72
CA PRO A 44 -32.33 -47.78 -19.11
C PRO A 44 -31.99 -46.85 -17.97
N THR A 45 -31.13 -45.89 -18.29
CA THR A 45 -30.78 -44.77 -17.42
C THR A 45 -32.02 -43.90 -17.18
N PRO A 46 -32.39 -43.58 -15.94
CA PRO A 46 -33.46 -42.61 -15.70
C PRO A 46 -33.02 -41.22 -16.21
N GLU A 47 -33.93 -40.60 -16.94
CA GLU A 47 -33.78 -39.24 -17.47
C GLU A 47 -33.52 -38.26 -16.30
N PRO A 48 -32.49 -37.40 -16.39
CA PRO A 48 -32.19 -36.45 -15.32
C PRO A 48 -33.34 -35.47 -15.18
N SER A 49 -33.88 -35.38 -13.96
CA SER A 49 -34.85 -34.33 -13.58
C SER A 49 -34.25 -32.95 -13.86
N PRO A 50 -35.01 -32.00 -14.44
CA PRO A 50 -34.47 -30.68 -14.73
C PRO A 50 -33.97 -30.03 -13.44
N GLU A 51 -32.71 -29.65 -13.44
CA GLU A 51 -32.06 -28.88 -12.37
C GLU A 51 -32.83 -27.55 -12.23
N PRO A 52 -33.15 -27.09 -11.01
CA PRO A 52 -33.84 -25.82 -10.83
C PRO A 52 -32.93 -24.71 -11.38
N THR A 53 -33.43 -23.97 -12.34
CA THR A 53 -32.77 -22.76 -12.85
C THR A 53 -32.46 -21.84 -11.68
N PRO A 54 -31.21 -21.45 -11.45
CA PRO A 54 -30.87 -20.55 -10.37
C PRO A 54 -31.62 -19.22 -10.59
N THR A 55 -32.45 -18.84 -9.64
CA THR A 55 -33.06 -17.50 -9.62
C THR A 55 -31.89 -16.50 -9.56
N PRO A 56 -31.81 -15.52 -10.48
CA PRO A 56 -30.75 -14.54 -10.44
C PRO A 56 -30.84 -13.80 -9.10
N THR A 57 -29.84 -13.97 -8.27
CA THR A 57 -29.63 -13.13 -7.09
C THR A 57 -29.50 -11.70 -7.64
N PRO A 58 -30.32 -10.73 -7.16
CA PRO A 58 -30.15 -9.35 -7.59
C PRO A 58 -28.72 -8.94 -7.28
N GLU A 59 -27.96 -8.56 -8.30
CA GLU A 59 -26.67 -7.92 -8.10
C GLU A 59 -26.89 -6.72 -7.20
N PRO A 60 -26.03 -6.51 -6.17
CA PRO A 60 -26.10 -5.30 -5.38
C PRO A 60 -25.92 -4.13 -6.34
N THR A 61 -26.94 -3.31 -6.48
CA THR A 61 -26.86 -2.05 -7.23
C THR A 61 -25.88 -1.17 -6.44
N VAL A 62 -24.59 -1.24 -6.78
CA VAL A 62 -23.59 -0.32 -6.28
C VAL A 62 -23.92 1.01 -6.94
N VAL A 63 -24.63 1.87 -6.21
CA VAL A 63 -24.82 3.26 -6.62
C VAL A 63 -23.43 3.89 -6.51
N ALA A 64 -22.75 4.01 -7.67
CA ALA A 64 -21.50 4.74 -7.74
C ALA A 64 -21.76 6.15 -7.21
N PRO A 65 -21.09 6.61 -6.14
CA PRO A 65 -21.15 8.00 -5.74
C PRO A 65 -20.69 8.85 -6.92
N ALA A 66 -21.41 9.92 -7.23
CA ALA A 66 -21.05 10.80 -8.32
C ALA A 66 -19.63 11.35 -8.07
N MET A 67 -18.69 10.94 -8.87
CA MET A 67 -17.25 11.14 -8.64
C MET A 67 -16.84 12.62 -8.58
N ALA A 68 -17.48 13.48 -9.39
CA ALA A 68 -17.25 14.93 -9.34
C ALA A 68 -17.65 15.55 -7.98
N ALA A 69 -18.63 14.96 -7.30
CA ALA A 69 -18.99 15.36 -5.94
C ALA A 69 -17.98 14.81 -4.90
N ALA A 70 -17.38 13.65 -5.17
CA ALA A 70 -16.42 13.03 -4.26
C ALA A 70 -15.15 13.88 -4.09
N THR A 71 -14.63 14.49 -5.15
CA THR A 71 -13.41 15.28 -5.05
C THR A 71 -13.68 16.67 -4.42
N ALA A 72 -14.71 17.38 -4.88
CA ALA A 72 -15.02 18.71 -4.37
C ALA A 72 -15.56 18.71 -2.92
N ASN A 73 -16.17 17.61 -2.48
CA ASN A 73 -16.81 17.46 -1.17
C ASN A 73 -16.30 16.27 -0.36
N ALA A 74 -15.25 15.58 -0.82
CA ALA A 74 -14.74 14.37 -0.17
C ALA A 74 -14.44 14.57 1.32
N THR A 75 -13.94 15.75 1.68
CA THR A 75 -13.71 16.12 3.07
C THR A 75 -14.98 16.48 3.83
N LYS A 76 -16.02 16.96 3.16
CA LYS A 76 -17.32 17.30 3.79
C LYS A 76 -18.18 16.08 4.05
N ASP A 77 -18.14 15.13 3.10
CA ASP A 77 -18.97 13.93 3.14
C ASP A 77 -18.27 12.76 3.84
N ALA A 78 -16.98 12.95 4.19
CA ALA A 78 -16.24 11.95 4.94
C ALA A 78 -16.84 11.79 6.34
N PRO A 79 -17.25 10.59 6.75
CA PRO A 79 -17.72 10.37 8.10
C PRO A 79 -16.59 10.69 9.09
N GLN A 80 -16.93 11.36 10.19
CA GLN A 80 -16.00 11.65 11.29
C GLN A 80 -14.92 12.72 11.00
N ILE A 81 -15.20 13.70 10.13
CA ILE A 81 -14.38 14.92 10.09
C ILE A 81 -14.58 15.66 11.41
N THR A 82 -13.47 16.00 12.07
CA THR A 82 -13.47 16.74 13.33
C THR A 82 -13.33 18.25 13.09
N ASP A 83 -13.72 19.06 14.09
CA ASP A 83 -13.51 20.51 14.02
C ASP A 83 -11.99 20.83 14.00
N PRO A 84 -11.47 21.58 13.00
CA PRO A 84 -10.07 21.97 12.94
C PRO A 84 -9.54 22.64 14.22
N ALA A 85 -10.37 23.36 14.96
CA ALA A 85 -9.98 23.99 16.22
C ALA A 85 -9.58 22.97 17.32
N THR A 86 -10.00 21.71 17.17
CA THR A 86 -9.71 20.64 18.13
C THR A 86 -8.50 19.79 17.76
N TRP A 87 -7.97 19.91 16.53
CA TRP A 87 -6.96 18.99 15.99
C TRP A 87 -5.69 18.92 16.84
N ASN A 88 -5.15 20.06 17.26
CA ASN A 88 -3.89 20.10 18.01
C ASN A 88 -4.01 19.45 19.40
N GLU A 89 -5.14 19.65 20.11
CA GLU A 89 -5.40 19.01 21.39
C GLU A 89 -5.60 17.51 21.24
N ALA A 90 -6.43 17.11 20.28
CA ALA A 90 -6.67 15.71 19.96
C ALA A 90 -5.39 15.00 19.46
N GLY A 91 -4.59 15.69 18.66
CA GLY A 91 -3.30 15.19 18.17
C GLY A 91 -2.31 14.94 19.29
N ARG A 92 -2.14 15.90 20.18
CA ARG A 92 -1.31 15.76 21.39
C ARG A 92 -1.77 14.58 22.25
N THR A 93 -3.06 14.50 22.56
CA THR A 93 -3.63 13.42 23.36
C THR A 93 -3.36 12.05 22.72
N THR A 94 -3.58 11.93 21.40
CA THR A 94 -3.33 10.69 20.66
C THR A 94 -1.86 10.30 20.72
N MET A 95 -0.96 11.23 20.45
CA MET A 95 0.47 10.94 20.38
C MET A 95 1.06 10.63 21.76
N GLU A 96 0.62 11.29 22.83
CA GLU A 96 1.03 10.97 24.21
C GLU A 96 0.59 9.56 24.61
N ALA A 97 -0.64 9.16 24.28
CA ALA A 97 -1.13 7.81 24.54
C ALA A 97 -0.35 6.74 23.77
N LEU A 98 -0.02 6.99 22.50
CA LEU A 98 0.80 6.08 21.70
C LEU A 98 2.25 6.01 22.22
N ALA A 99 2.83 7.12 22.64
CA ALA A 99 4.18 7.14 23.21
C ALA A 99 4.24 6.33 24.51
N GLU A 100 3.22 6.40 25.38
CA GLU A 100 3.11 5.56 26.55
C GLU A 100 2.97 4.07 26.18
N GLN A 101 2.07 3.75 25.26
CA GLN A 101 1.81 2.38 24.80
C GLN A 101 3.05 1.72 24.19
N TYR A 102 3.85 2.45 23.42
CA TYR A 102 5.00 1.93 22.68
C TYR A 102 6.35 2.38 23.28
N ALA A 103 6.36 2.85 24.54
CA ALA A 103 7.60 3.27 25.22
C ALA A 103 8.66 2.16 25.26
N SER A 104 8.25 0.91 25.47
CA SER A 104 9.16 -0.25 25.47
C SER A 104 9.78 -0.55 24.09
N ALA A 105 9.14 -0.08 23.01
CA ALA A 105 9.66 -0.14 21.65
C ALA A 105 10.55 1.07 21.30
N GLY A 106 10.75 2.00 22.24
CA GLY A 106 11.57 3.18 22.05
C GLY A 106 10.85 4.34 21.35
N MET A 107 9.51 4.33 21.30
CA MET A 107 8.77 5.47 20.75
C MET A 107 8.96 6.70 21.62
N THR A 108 9.30 7.82 21.00
CA THR A 108 9.39 9.14 21.62
C THR A 108 8.68 10.17 20.76
N LEU A 109 8.15 11.21 21.39
CA LEU A 109 7.58 12.38 20.69
C LEU A 109 8.61 13.43 20.34
N ASP A 110 9.78 13.34 20.95
CA ASP A 110 10.83 14.34 20.77
C ASP A 110 11.34 14.31 19.33
N LYS A 111 11.63 15.49 18.80
CA LYS A 111 12.23 15.68 17.49
C LYS A 111 13.40 14.77 17.27
N GLN A 112 13.35 14.09 16.14
CA GLN A 112 14.47 13.30 15.63
C GLN A 112 15.14 14.06 14.48
N GLU A 113 16.44 14.24 14.55
CA GLU A 113 17.19 15.04 13.59
C GLU A 113 17.05 14.47 12.17
N GLY A 114 16.71 15.34 11.23
CA GLY A 114 16.52 14.94 9.81
C GLY A 114 15.11 14.43 9.48
N PHE A 115 14.20 14.29 10.44
CA PHE A 115 12.85 13.84 10.21
C PHE A 115 11.82 14.93 10.48
N PRO A 116 11.25 15.58 9.44
CA PRO A 116 10.26 16.64 9.64
C PRO A 116 8.89 16.11 10.09
N TYR A 117 8.63 14.82 9.91
CA TYR A 117 7.34 14.20 10.14
C TYR A 117 7.42 12.92 10.95
N PHE A 118 6.31 12.60 11.62
CA PHE A 118 6.01 11.31 12.23
C PHE A 118 4.72 10.78 11.62
N LEU A 119 4.70 9.50 11.20
CA LEU A 119 3.53 8.87 10.59
C LEU A 119 2.84 7.95 11.60
N THR A 120 1.52 8.10 11.77
CA THR A 120 0.72 7.08 12.46
C THR A 120 -0.22 6.41 11.47
N VAL A 121 -0.46 5.11 11.67
CA VAL A 121 -1.42 4.33 10.89
C VAL A 121 -2.43 3.72 11.85
N ASN A 122 -3.65 4.22 11.82
CA ASN A 122 -4.77 3.56 12.47
C ASN A 122 -5.30 2.48 11.53
N ARG A 123 -4.90 1.25 11.79
CA ARG A 123 -5.21 0.10 10.92
C ARG A 123 -6.71 -0.15 10.80
N ASN A 124 -7.43 -0.12 11.93
CA ASN A 124 -8.87 -0.43 11.94
C ASN A 124 -9.71 0.68 11.34
N ALA A 125 -9.33 1.93 11.55
CA ALA A 125 -10.03 3.06 10.95
C ALA A 125 -9.65 3.30 9.48
N GLY A 126 -8.53 2.73 9.01
CA GLY A 126 -8.04 2.92 7.65
C GLY A 126 -7.57 4.37 7.41
N THR A 127 -6.79 4.91 8.34
CA THR A 127 -6.31 6.30 8.29
C THR A 127 -4.82 6.36 8.60
N VAL A 128 -4.08 7.09 7.77
CA VAL A 128 -2.72 7.55 8.08
C VAL A 128 -2.82 8.99 8.54
N THR A 129 -2.26 9.32 9.70
CA THR A 129 -2.09 10.72 10.13
C THR A 129 -0.62 11.08 10.13
N VAL A 130 -0.29 12.18 9.49
CA VAL A 130 1.03 12.79 9.48
C VAL A 130 1.07 13.83 10.60
N TYR A 131 2.09 13.78 11.44
CA TYR A 131 2.33 14.77 12.48
C TYR A 131 3.60 15.54 12.18
N THR A 132 3.60 16.82 12.53
CA THR A 132 4.76 17.70 12.56
C THR A 132 5.04 18.18 13.98
N LEU A 133 6.12 18.94 14.13
CA LEU A 133 6.58 19.42 15.44
C LEU A 133 5.71 20.55 15.98
N ASP A 134 5.50 20.56 17.27
CA ASP A 134 4.96 21.68 18.04
C ASP A 134 6.07 22.67 18.48
N GLU A 135 5.69 23.66 19.26
CA GLU A 135 6.59 24.68 19.82
C GLU A 135 7.66 24.14 20.81
N ASN A 136 7.46 22.90 21.29
CA ASN A 136 8.37 22.19 22.18
C ASN A 136 9.24 21.16 21.45
N ASP A 137 9.30 21.22 20.12
CA ASP A 137 9.97 20.23 19.27
C ASP A 137 9.43 18.80 19.48
N GLN A 138 8.11 18.62 19.68
CA GLN A 138 7.44 17.33 19.80
C GLN A 138 6.47 17.08 18.65
N TYR A 139 6.41 15.84 18.15
CA TYR A 139 5.48 15.43 17.06
C TYR A 139 4.06 15.27 17.57
N THR A 140 3.37 16.38 17.80
CA THR A 140 2.01 16.41 18.34
C THR A 140 1.01 17.17 17.46
N VAL A 141 1.48 17.90 16.45
CA VAL A 141 0.63 18.73 15.58
C VAL A 141 0.19 17.94 14.37
N PRO A 142 -1.11 17.65 14.19
CA PRO A 142 -1.62 17.00 13.00
C PRO A 142 -1.42 17.89 11.77
N PHE A 143 -0.72 17.33 10.78
CA PHE A 143 -0.40 18.02 9.55
C PHE A 143 -1.36 17.64 8.42
N MET A 144 -1.60 16.32 8.26
CA MET A 144 -2.44 15.76 7.20
C MET A 144 -2.99 14.40 7.61
N ALA A 145 -4.23 14.09 7.18
CA ALA A 145 -4.78 12.74 7.27
C ALA A 145 -5.06 12.20 5.87
N MET A 146 -4.71 10.93 5.63
CA MET A 146 -4.89 10.21 4.36
C MET A 146 -5.73 8.96 4.60
N VAL A 147 -6.60 8.61 3.65
CA VAL A 147 -7.28 7.33 3.68
C VAL A 147 -6.33 6.21 3.27
N CYS A 148 -6.37 5.07 3.98
CA CYS A 148 -5.56 3.92 3.64
C CYS A 148 -6.29 2.60 3.82
N SER A 149 -5.74 1.53 3.26
CA SER A 149 -6.17 0.17 3.53
C SER A 149 -5.01 -0.64 4.09
N GLY A 150 -5.14 -1.08 5.33
CA GLY A 150 -4.32 -2.13 5.90
C GLY A 150 -4.91 -3.52 5.68
N GLY A 151 -4.38 -4.52 6.35
CA GLY A 151 -4.89 -5.88 6.42
C GLY A 151 -4.94 -6.40 7.85
N THR A 152 -5.59 -7.54 8.04
CA THR A 152 -5.62 -8.22 9.35
C THR A 152 -4.22 -8.61 9.83
N ASP A 153 -3.31 -8.88 8.89
CA ASP A 153 -1.94 -9.29 9.18
C ASP A 153 -0.97 -8.08 9.31
N THR A 154 -1.46 -6.85 9.13
CA THR A 154 -0.65 -5.66 9.39
C THR A 154 -0.26 -5.62 10.87
N PRO A 155 1.04 -5.64 11.22
CA PRO A 155 1.45 -5.62 12.60
C PRO A 155 1.21 -4.24 13.24
N THR A 156 0.86 -4.22 14.52
CA THR A 156 0.92 -3.00 15.32
C THR A 156 2.30 -2.85 15.97
N GLY A 157 2.78 -1.62 16.13
CA GLY A 157 4.11 -1.35 16.70
C GLY A 157 4.71 -0.05 16.22
N TYR A 158 6.00 0.14 16.53
CA TYR A 158 6.78 1.32 16.20
C TYR A 158 8.06 0.96 15.44
N TRP A 159 8.32 1.65 14.33
CA TRP A 159 9.46 1.42 13.43
C TRP A 159 9.93 2.72 12.77
N GLY A 160 11.07 2.65 12.07
CA GLY A 160 11.50 3.64 11.09
C GLY A 160 11.50 3.04 9.69
N THR A 161 11.34 3.87 8.66
CA THR A 161 11.30 3.44 7.26
C THR A 161 12.71 3.14 6.74
N PRO A 162 13.12 1.87 6.48
CA PRO A 162 14.51 1.56 6.14
C PRO A 162 14.87 1.78 4.66
N VAL A 163 13.89 1.78 3.74
CA VAL A 163 14.14 1.87 2.30
C VAL A 163 12.87 2.19 1.53
N SER A 164 12.98 2.86 0.38
CA SER A 164 11.87 3.11 -0.53
C SER A 164 12.21 2.74 -1.98
N TYR A 165 11.19 2.54 -2.81
CA TYR A 165 11.26 2.09 -4.19
C TYR A 165 10.28 2.88 -5.04
N PRO A 166 10.63 3.32 -6.28
CA PRO A 166 9.65 3.94 -7.18
C PRO A 166 8.55 2.96 -7.58
N TRP A 167 8.91 1.70 -7.87
CA TRP A 167 8.03 0.56 -8.07
C TRP A 167 8.52 -0.64 -7.28
N ARG A 168 7.59 -1.45 -6.78
CA ARG A 168 7.92 -2.68 -6.07
C ARG A 168 7.01 -3.83 -6.49
N LEU A 169 7.60 -4.99 -6.80
CA LEU A 169 6.86 -6.25 -6.91
C LEU A 169 6.33 -6.63 -5.52
N LEU A 170 5.04 -6.85 -5.44
CA LEU A 170 4.31 -7.22 -4.22
C LEU A 170 4.01 -8.72 -4.18
N ALA A 171 3.44 -9.19 -3.07
CA ALA A 171 2.93 -10.56 -2.98
C ALA A 171 1.71 -10.73 -3.92
N GLY A 172 1.71 -11.80 -4.73
CA GLY A 172 0.68 -12.07 -5.73
C GLY A 172 0.90 -11.26 -7.01
N PRO A 173 1.69 -11.62 -7.95
CA PRO A 173 2.41 -10.93 -9.02
C PRO A 173 1.75 -9.60 -9.47
N CYS A 174 1.74 -8.63 -8.58
CA CYS A 174 1.24 -7.27 -8.80
C CYS A 174 2.29 -6.25 -8.31
N TYR A 175 2.10 -4.98 -8.61
CA TYR A 175 3.10 -3.94 -8.40
C TYR A 175 2.50 -2.76 -7.66
N GLY A 176 3.32 -2.10 -6.81
CA GLY A 176 2.96 -0.84 -6.15
C GLY A 176 3.92 0.26 -6.50
N GLN A 177 3.39 1.46 -6.74
CA GLN A 177 4.18 2.68 -6.93
C GLN A 177 4.59 3.26 -5.58
N TYR A 178 5.71 4.01 -5.56
CA TYR A 178 6.19 4.81 -4.42
C TYR A 178 6.25 4.02 -3.12
N ALA A 179 6.69 2.76 -3.21
CA ALA A 179 6.68 1.85 -2.08
C ALA A 179 7.75 2.24 -1.06
N THR A 180 7.34 2.45 0.19
CA THR A 180 8.23 2.74 1.32
C THR A 180 8.08 1.65 2.37
N ARG A 181 9.17 0.95 2.68
CA ARG A 181 9.15 -0.13 3.68
C ARG A 181 8.94 0.44 5.07
N ILE A 182 8.12 -0.24 5.86
CA ILE A 182 7.91 0.05 7.28
C ILE A 182 8.73 -0.94 8.10
N TRP A 183 8.44 -2.22 7.94
CA TRP A 183 9.10 -3.32 8.64
C TRP A 183 8.96 -4.64 7.88
N SER A 184 9.99 -5.49 7.88
CA SER A 184 9.96 -6.79 7.20
C SER A 184 9.49 -6.67 5.74
N SER A 185 8.35 -7.27 5.39
CA SER A 185 7.70 -7.19 4.07
C SER A 185 6.57 -6.14 3.99
N TYR A 186 6.28 -5.44 5.07
CA TYR A 186 5.19 -4.46 5.13
C TYR A 186 5.65 -3.09 4.62
N LEU A 187 4.85 -2.52 3.72
CA LEU A 187 5.17 -1.29 2.99
C LEU A 187 3.97 -0.33 3.01
N PHE A 188 4.25 0.97 2.94
CA PHE A 188 3.35 1.89 2.26
C PHE A 188 3.52 1.71 0.76
N HIS A 189 2.46 1.66 -0.03
CA HIS A 189 2.51 1.67 -1.49
C HIS A 189 1.16 2.10 -2.07
N SER A 190 1.11 2.45 -3.36
CA SER A 190 -0.15 2.70 -4.05
C SER A 190 -1.07 1.48 -4.00
N VAL A 191 -2.34 1.63 -4.35
CA VAL A 191 -3.15 0.47 -4.73
C VAL A 191 -2.40 -0.33 -5.78
N PRO A 192 -2.48 -1.69 -5.79
CA PRO A 192 -1.76 -2.52 -6.72
C PRO A 192 -2.12 -2.28 -8.19
N TYR A 193 -1.15 -2.61 -9.05
CA TYR A 193 -1.26 -2.67 -10.50
C TYR A 193 -0.94 -4.07 -10.98
N TYR A 194 -1.59 -4.55 -12.05
CA TYR A 194 -1.29 -5.85 -12.66
C TYR A 194 0.12 -5.87 -13.27
N SER A 195 0.61 -4.74 -13.74
CA SER A 195 1.95 -4.57 -14.29
C SER A 195 2.60 -3.26 -13.80
N GLN A 196 3.83 -2.94 -14.25
CA GLN A 196 4.48 -1.65 -13.96
C GLN A 196 4.03 -0.55 -14.94
N HIS A 197 2.76 -0.56 -15.33
CA HIS A 197 2.13 0.48 -16.14
C HIS A 197 1.08 1.22 -15.32
N LYS A 198 1.05 2.54 -15.45
CA LYS A 198 0.17 3.40 -14.66
C LYS A 198 -1.29 3.35 -15.09
N ASP A 199 -1.56 2.80 -16.27
CA ASP A 199 -2.89 2.56 -16.85
C ASP A 199 -3.42 1.14 -16.60
N ASP A 200 -2.76 0.39 -15.69
CA ASP A 200 -3.09 -1.03 -15.40
C ASP A 200 -3.43 -1.27 -13.92
N LEU A 201 -4.14 -0.31 -13.33
CA LEU A 201 -4.58 -0.32 -11.93
C LEU A 201 -5.54 -1.48 -11.65
N GLU A 202 -5.37 -2.16 -10.52
CA GLU A 202 -6.38 -3.04 -9.95
C GLU A 202 -7.53 -2.20 -9.36
N TYR A 203 -8.41 -1.67 -10.21
CA TYR A 203 -9.46 -0.74 -9.83
C TYR A 203 -10.45 -1.32 -8.80
N ASP A 204 -10.68 -2.62 -8.80
CA ASP A 204 -11.50 -3.29 -7.78
C ASP A 204 -10.84 -3.18 -6.39
N GLU A 205 -9.52 -3.21 -6.32
CA GLU A 205 -8.76 -3.00 -5.09
C GLU A 205 -8.72 -1.50 -4.70
N PHE A 206 -8.70 -0.60 -5.69
CA PHE A 206 -8.81 0.84 -5.45
C PHE A 206 -10.15 1.21 -4.80
N ASN A 207 -11.23 0.63 -5.28
CA ASN A 207 -12.57 0.83 -4.74
C ASN A 207 -12.77 0.29 -3.32
N LYS A 208 -11.78 -0.42 -2.76
CA LYS A 208 -11.77 -0.89 -1.37
C LYS A 208 -10.97 0.01 -0.43
N LEU A 209 -10.37 1.11 -0.92
CA LEU A 209 -9.63 2.02 -0.05
C LEU A 209 -10.46 2.47 1.15
N GLY A 210 -9.85 2.52 2.32
CA GLY A 210 -10.49 2.82 3.59
C GLY A 210 -11.04 1.60 4.32
N THR A 211 -10.87 0.39 3.79
CA THR A 211 -11.26 -0.87 4.43
C THR A 211 -10.04 -1.77 4.71
N LEU A 212 -10.21 -2.83 5.48
CA LEU A 212 -9.17 -3.86 5.67
C LEU A 212 -9.15 -4.78 4.44
N ALA A 213 -8.39 -4.42 3.41
CA ALA A 213 -8.41 -5.07 2.10
C ALA A 213 -7.03 -5.60 1.64
N SER A 214 -5.96 -5.36 2.39
CA SER A 214 -4.62 -5.80 2.00
C SER A 214 -4.22 -7.13 2.68
N LEU A 215 -3.12 -7.73 2.20
CA LEU A 215 -2.44 -8.84 2.88
C LEU A 215 -1.48 -8.36 4.00
N GLY A 216 -1.58 -7.09 4.40
CA GLY A 216 -0.80 -6.51 5.49
C GLY A 216 -0.07 -5.21 5.14
N CYS A 217 0.23 -4.92 3.88
CA CYS A 217 0.77 -3.61 3.47
C CYS A 217 -0.28 -2.50 3.62
N ILE A 218 0.18 -1.27 3.68
CA ILE A 218 -0.66 -0.07 3.76
C ILE A 218 -0.82 0.52 2.36
N ARG A 219 -2.01 0.36 1.79
CA ARG A 219 -2.35 0.87 0.46
C ARG A 219 -2.91 2.27 0.56
N LEU A 220 -2.49 3.17 -0.33
CA LEU A 220 -2.98 4.55 -0.43
C LEU A 220 -3.26 4.90 -1.90
N ALA A 221 -3.96 6.01 -2.14
CA ALA A 221 -4.00 6.63 -3.46
C ALA A 221 -2.60 7.12 -3.86
N VAL A 222 -2.34 7.24 -5.17
CA VAL A 222 -1.00 7.60 -5.68
C VAL A 222 -0.51 8.94 -5.12
N VAL A 223 -1.36 9.98 -5.08
CA VAL A 223 -0.96 11.29 -4.56
C VAL A 223 -0.49 11.22 -3.10
N ASP A 224 -1.16 10.42 -2.28
CA ASP A 224 -0.89 10.31 -0.85
C ASP A 224 0.40 9.52 -0.60
N VAL A 225 0.56 8.36 -1.26
CA VAL A 225 1.77 7.57 -1.10
C VAL A 225 2.99 8.24 -1.73
N LYS A 226 2.79 8.99 -2.83
CA LYS A 226 3.84 9.81 -3.44
C LYS A 226 4.27 10.92 -2.48
N TRP A 227 3.33 11.56 -1.79
CA TRP A 227 3.65 12.56 -0.78
C TRP A 227 4.55 11.97 0.32
N ILE A 228 4.21 10.78 0.85
CA ILE A 228 5.06 10.06 1.82
C ILE A 228 6.44 9.80 1.23
N TYR A 229 6.49 9.27 0.02
CA TYR A 229 7.73 8.95 -0.68
C TYR A 229 8.65 10.15 -0.86
N ASP A 230 8.11 11.33 -1.20
CA ASP A 230 8.87 12.53 -1.49
C ASP A 230 9.27 13.32 -0.24
N ASN A 231 8.42 13.33 0.79
CA ASN A 231 8.57 14.22 1.96
C ASN A 231 9.04 13.51 3.25
N CYS A 232 8.99 12.17 3.29
CA CYS A 232 9.40 11.39 4.45
C CYS A 232 10.75 10.72 4.17
N PRO A 233 11.88 11.26 4.67
CA PRO A 233 13.21 10.66 4.50
C PRO A 233 13.28 9.23 5.05
N ILE A 234 14.24 8.45 4.55
CA ILE A 234 14.51 7.12 5.09
C ILE A 234 14.89 7.25 6.57
N GLY A 235 14.23 6.47 7.43
CA GLY A 235 14.31 6.58 8.89
C GLY A 235 13.09 7.25 9.52
N THR A 236 12.20 7.87 8.74
CA THR A 236 10.98 8.51 9.27
C THR A 236 10.24 7.56 10.22
N PRO A 237 9.90 8.01 11.44
CA PRO A 237 9.22 7.21 12.44
C PRO A 237 7.78 6.90 12.01
N VAL A 238 7.36 5.65 12.24
CA VAL A 238 6.02 5.13 11.93
C VAL A 238 5.50 4.35 13.12
N CYS A 239 4.29 4.68 13.59
CA CYS A 239 3.55 3.92 14.59
C CYS A 239 2.27 3.36 13.98
N ILE A 240 2.08 2.04 14.01
CA ILE A 240 0.84 1.38 13.57
C ILE A 240 0.09 0.92 14.82
N TYR A 241 -1.18 1.30 14.91
CA TYR A 241 -2.04 1.00 16.07
C TYR A 241 -3.47 0.68 15.63
N ASP A 242 -4.29 0.27 16.58
CA ASP A 242 -5.71 -0.03 16.38
C ASP A 242 -6.57 0.91 17.23
N ASP A 243 -7.50 1.58 16.59
CA ASP A 243 -8.62 2.27 17.21
C ASP A 243 -9.78 2.34 16.20
N ALA A 244 -10.79 1.51 16.39
CA ALA A 244 -11.92 1.45 15.47
C ALA A 244 -12.93 2.60 15.68
N GLU A 245 -12.92 3.22 16.83
CA GLU A 245 -13.89 4.24 17.23
C GLU A 245 -13.41 5.66 16.90
N ASN A 246 -12.09 5.87 16.97
CA ASN A 246 -11.47 7.16 16.75
C ASN A 246 -10.45 7.09 15.60
N PRO A 247 -10.76 7.62 14.41
CA PRO A 247 -9.89 7.51 13.24
C PRO A 247 -8.61 8.34 13.34
N GLY A 248 -8.54 9.25 14.30
CA GLY A 248 -7.46 10.19 14.52
C GLY A 248 -7.95 11.64 14.61
N PRO A 249 -7.07 12.58 14.97
CA PRO A 249 -7.44 13.94 15.32
C PRO A 249 -8.14 14.74 14.21
N MET A 250 -7.81 14.45 12.97
CA MET A 250 -8.39 15.13 11.78
C MET A 250 -9.62 14.38 11.21
N GLY A 251 -9.95 13.22 11.77
CA GLY A 251 -10.99 12.36 11.23
C GLY A 251 -10.49 11.47 10.08
N LYS A 252 -11.43 10.74 9.47
CA LYS A 252 -11.16 9.87 8.33
C LYS A 252 -11.50 10.59 7.02
N PRO A 253 -10.54 10.72 6.08
CA PRO A 253 -10.82 11.26 4.75
C PRO A 253 -11.82 10.40 3.97
N GLY A 254 -12.50 11.02 3.00
CA GLY A 254 -13.32 10.29 2.04
C GLY A 254 -12.51 9.38 1.14
N THR A 255 -13.22 8.60 0.34
CA THR A 255 -12.63 7.71 -0.68
C THR A 255 -13.03 8.16 -2.08
N MET A 256 -12.23 7.84 -3.07
CA MET A 256 -12.58 7.96 -4.48
C MET A 256 -13.08 6.60 -4.98
N TYR A 257 -13.74 6.64 -6.13
CA TYR A 257 -14.29 5.46 -6.78
C TYR A 257 -13.97 5.52 -8.27
N THR A 258 -13.53 4.41 -8.83
CA THR A 258 -13.38 4.22 -10.27
C THR A 258 -14.54 3.38 -10.78
N ASP A 259 -15.28 3.88 -11.78
CA ASP A 259 -16.39 3.14 -12.37
C ASP A 259 -15.85 1.96 -13.20
N PRO A 260 -16.17 0.70 -12.83
CA PRO A 260 -15.76 -0.47 -13.61
C PRO A 260 -16.23 -0.46 -15.07
N ALA A 261 -17.31 0.26 -15.38
CA ALA A 261 -17.84 0.38 -16.74
C ALA A 261 -17.08 1.40 -17.60
N ASP A 262 -16.33 2.33 -16.99
CA ASP A 262 -15.53 3.31 -17.72
C ASP A 262 -14.14 2.73 -18.06
N GLU A 263 -14.08 2.01 -19.18
CA GLU A 263 -12.83 1.39 -19.66
C GLU A 263 -11.73 2.40 -19.99
N SER A 264 -12.07 3.65 -20.22
CA SER A 264 -11.09 4.69 -20.57
C SER A 264 -10.35 5.22 -19.33
N LYS A 265 -10.91 5.07 -18.13
CA LYS A 265 -10.40 5.66 -16.88
C LYS A 265 -10.10 4.63 -15.79
N ARG A 266 -10.83 3.50 -15.75
CA ARG A 266 -10.75 2.55 -14.63
C ARG A 266 -9.34 2.00 -14.37
N GLY A 267 -8.50 1.93 -15.40
CA GLY A 267 -7.11 1.48 -15.28
C GLY A 267 -6.16 2.49 -14.65
N TRP A 268 -6.62 3.68 -14.32
CA TRP A 268 -5.79 4.73 -13.73
C TRP A 268 -6.21 5.04 -12.29
N ASP A 269 -5.23 5.27 -11.44
CA ASP A 269 -5.50 5.95 -10.17
C ASP A 269 -5.89 7.40 -10.48
N PRO A 270 -7.07 7.87 -10.06
CA PRO A 270 -7.52 9.24 -10.36
C PRO A 270 -6.56 10.32 -9.90
N THR A 271 -5.70 10.01 -8.93
CA THR A 271 -4.77 10.95 -8.31
C THR A 271 -3.34 10.83 -8.87
N ASP A 272 -3.10 9.94 -9.84
CA ASP A 272 -1.78 9.84 -10.45
C ASP A 272 -1.51 11.11 -11.27
N PRO A 273 -0.42 11.84 -10.99
CA PRO A 273 -0.10 13.11 -11.64
C PRO A 273 0.45 12.96 -13.06
N ASP A 274 0.47 11.75 -13.59
CA ASP A 274 0.95 11.49 -14.94
C ASP A 274 0.15 12.31 -15.97
N PRO A 275 0.79 13.06 -16.86
CA PRO A 275 0.09 13.81 -17.91
C PRO A 275 -0.77 12.97 -18.85
N ALA A 276 -0.52 11.65 -18.93
CA ALA A 276 -1.32 10.72 -19.70
C ALA A 276 -2.58 10.25 -18.97
N ASN A 277 -2.72 10.59 -17.67
CA ASN A 277 -3.88 10.24 -16.88
C ASN A 277 -5.14 10.90 -17.46
N PRO A 278 -6.19 10.13 -17.80
CA PRO A 278 -7.42 10.67 -18.41
C PRO A 278 -8.35 11.34 -17.38
N TRP A 279 -7.99 11.34 -16.10
CA TRP A 279 -8.75 12.02 -15.06
C TRP A 279 -8.48 13.52 -15.05
N ASP A 280 -9.46 14.30 -14.57
CA ASP A 280 -9.34 15.74 -14.44
C ASP A 280 -8.30 16.11 -13.36
N ASP A 281 -7.57 17.22 -13.57
CA ASP A 281 -6.59 17.76 -12.62
C ASP A 281 -7.15 17.99 -11.21
N ALA A 282 -8.47 18.18 -11.08
CA ALA A 282 -9.13 18.31 -9.79
C ALA A 282 -8.92 17.11 -8.86
N TYR A 283 -8.66 15.92 -9.43
CA TYR A 283 -8.39 14.71 -8.67
C TYR A 283 -6.98 14.65 -8.09
N LEU A 284 -6.06 15.45 -8.57
CA LEU A 284 -4.66 15.49 -8.11
C LEU A 284 -4.51 15.88 -6.64
N THR A 285 -5.50 16.54 -6.04
CA THR A 285 -5.48 16.86 -4.60
C THR A 285 -5.77 15.64 -3.73
N GLY A 286 -6.35 14.56 -4.29
CA GLY A 286 -6.84 13.42 -3.52
C GLY A 286 -7.96 13.80 -2.56
N THR A 287 -8.15 12.97 -1.54
CA THR A 287 -9.17 13.16 -0.51
C THR A 287 -8.57 13.51 0.86
N ALA A 288 -7.27 13.66 0.95
CA ALA A 288 -6.59 13.93 2.22
C ALA A 288 -7.12 15.20 2.89
N ILE A 289 -7.34 15.12 4.21
CA ILE A 289 -7.63 16.29 5.05
C ILE A 289 -6.30 16.94 5.38
N ARG A 290 -6.20 18.24 5.15
CA ARG A 290 -4.95 18.99 5.30
C ARG A 290 -5.13 20.16 6.25
N SER A 291 -4.13 20.40 7.09
CA SER A 291 -3.98 21.67 7.81
C SER A 291 -3.65 22.81 6.85
N ASP A 292 -3.78 24.05 7.29
CA ASP A 292 -3.40 25.23 6.46
C ASP A 292 -1.93 25.14 6.01
N ALA A 293 -1.04 24.66 6.88
CA ALA A 293 0.37 24.45 6.56
C ALA A 293 0.57 23.37 5.48
N ALA A 294 -0.21 22.30 5.52
CA ALA A 294 -0.16 21.24 4.50
C ALA A 294 -0.75 21.71 3.16
N TRP A 295 -1.78 22.53 3.18
CA TRP A 295 -2.31 23.17 1.98
C TRP A 295 -1.27 24.11 1.36
N GLN A 296 -0.63 24.96 2.17
CA GLN A 296 0.41 25.86 1.68
C GLN A 296 1.57 25.08 1.05
N GLN A 297 2.03 24.00 1.69
CA GLN A 297 3.07 23.13 1.12
C GLN A 297 2.64 22.52 -0.21
N TYR A 298 1.39 22.10 -0.32
CA TYR A 298 0.87 21.53 -1.56
C TYR A 298 0.89 22.56 -2.69
N GLU A 299 0.42 23.78 -2.44
CA GLU A 299 0.38 24.87 -3.43
C GLU A 299 1.80 25.28 -3.86
N ASP A 300 2.71 25.45 -2.90
CA ASP A 300 4.10 25.85 -3.16
C ASP A 300 4.86 24.83 -4.02
N ASN A 301 4.54 23.53 -3.85
CA ASN A 301 5.24 22.46 -4.56
C ASN A 301 4.52 21.99 -5.81
N ARG A 302 3.23 22.31 -5.98
CA ARG A 302 2.40 21.78 -7.07
C ARG A 302 2.95 22.13 -8.45
N GLU A 303 3.28 23.40 -8.69
CA GLU A 303 3.79 23.84 -9.99
C GLU A 303 5.16 23.24 -10.31
N ALA A 304 6.07 23.24 -9.33
CA ALA A 304 7.39 22.64 -9.48
C ALA A 304 7.29 21.13 -9.71
N TRP A 305 6.38 20.48 -9.01
CA TRP A 305 6.11 19.06 -9.15
C TRP A 305 5.52 18.72 -10.52
N LEU A 306 4.49 19.41 -10.98
CA LEU A 306 3.93 19.22 -12.32
C LEU A 306 4.95 19.51 -13.42
N ALA A 307 5.79 20.54 -13.25
CA ALA A 307 6.85 20.85 -14.19
C ALA A 307 7.96 19.79 -14.25
N SER A 308 8.16 19.04 -13.16
CA SER A 308 9.12 17.94 -13.12
C SER A 308 8.63 16.64 -13.79
N LEU A 309 7.32 16.56 -14.06
CA LEU A 309 6.73 15.40 -14.75
C LEU A 309 7.04 15.51 -16.24
N ASN A 310 8.13 14.88 -16.65
CA ASN A 310 8.48 14.79 -18.05
C ASN A 310 7.87 13.52 -18.65
N PRO A 311 7.14 13.61 -19.78
CA PRO A 311 6.61 12.39 -20.46
C PRO A 311 7.69 11.35 -20.80
N THR A 312 8.94 11.78 -20.96
CA THR A 312 10.09 10.86 -21.16
C THR A 312 10.50 10.15 -19.88
N ASP A 313 10.30 10.73 -18.72
CA ASP A 313 10.61 10.09 -17.43
C ASP A 313 9.59 8.98 -17.13
N LEU A 314 8.39 9.09 -17.65
CA LEU A 314 7.33 8.07 -17.55
C LEU A 314 7.65 6.85 -18.44
N GLN A 315 8.37 7.03 -19.54
CA GLN A 315 8.82 5.93 -20.42
C GLN A 315 10.04 5.19 -19.85
N GLY A 316 10.82 5.82 -18.98
CA GLY A 316 11.96 5.21 -18.28
C GLY A 316 11.55 4.16 -17.24
N TRP A 317 10.27 4.04 -16.94
CA TRP A 317 9.71 3.04 -16.03
C TRP A 317 9.27 1.79 -16.79
N SER A 318 10.02 1.43 -17.84
CA SER A 318 9.70 0.32 -18.72
C SER A 318 9.67 -1.03 -18.00
N THR A 319 8.88 -1.92 -18.56
CA THR A 319 8.63 -3.30 -18.14
C THR A 319 9.87 -4.17 -17.90
N ASP A 320 11.04 -3.77 -18.39
CA ASP A 320 12.31 -4.47 -18.17
C ASP A 320 12.95 -4.13 -16.82
N SER A 321 12.33 -3.25 -16.07
CA SER A 321 12.89 -2.84 -14.81
C SER A 321 12.61 -3.87 -13.72
N LYS A 322 13.47 -4.83 -13.64
CA LYS A 322 13.92 -5.36 -12.35
C LYS A 322 14.54 -4.21 -11.50
N ILE A 323 14.13 -2.96 -11.77
CA ILE A 323 14.67 -1.78 -11.14
C ILE A 323 14.06 -1.70 -9.76
N GLU A 324 14.70 -2.35 -8.85
CA GLU A 324 14.71 -1.94 -7.47
C GLU A 324 15.58 -0.69 -7.37
N GLY A 325 15.11 0.43 -7.93
CA GLY A 325 15.70 1.72 -7.64
C GLY A 325 15.42 1.99 -6.17
N THR A 326 16.46 2.04 -5.35
CA THR A 326 16.33 2.53 -3.98
C THR A 326 16.58 4.01 -3.99
N ARG A 327 15.73 4.74 -3.32
CA ARG A 327 16.00 6.12 -2.92
C ARG A 327 16.98 6.04 -1.75
N GLY A 328 18.21 6.42 -1.98
CA GLY A 328 19.27 6.51 -0.98
C GLY A 328 19.15 7.74 -0.10
#